data_ea1fb7c3faad3d0733700f18617b5c87
#
_entry.id   ea1fb7c3faad3d0733700f18617b5c87
#
_cell.length_a   1.000
_cell.length_b   1.000
_cell.length_c   1.000
_cell.angle_alpha   90.00
_cell.angle_beta   90.00
_cell.angle_gamma   90.00
#
_symmetry.space_group_name_H-M   'P 1'
#
loop_
_entity.id
_entity.type
_entity.pdbx_description
1 polymer ?
#
loop_
_entity_poly.entity_id
_entity_poly.type
_entity_poly.pdbx_seq_one_letter_code
_entity_poly.pdbx_strand_id
1 'polypeptide(L)'
;MSATDKLLDVQHVTVEFRIGGLVGGSLLVAVNDVSFSLDEDRPEIFTLAGESGSGKTTLSRLLLRDLEPTRGKVLFEGRDLATIRKRSEFKEFMKKVQPVFQNPFETFSPLRRVDAYLFDTALNFGMAPNHRAAAQVVDDALRNVGLSLEEVSKRYPHELSGGQTQRVSVARALISQPKLILADEPVSMVDASLRMEIVNLFRELRDEQKVSVIYITHDLATAYYISDRIGIMLRGFIVESGPVEDVLVRPFHPYTKLLKESVPEPAPKERETWAKSITLGTTEVKEYGRVGCKFAGRCPQVMDICREVDPPDVQVERRMVKCYLYTEHAERLSPGEQT
;
A
#
# COMPACT_ATOMS: atom_id res chain seq x y z
N MET A 1 21.66 21.07 0.85
CA MET A 1 21.23 19.65 0.85
C MET A 1 21.01 19.29 -0.60
N SER A 2 21.77 18.32 -1.12
CA SER A 2 21.56 17.79 -2.47
C SER A 2 20.12 17.27 -2.54
N ALA A 3 19.38 17.62 -3.59
CA ALA A 3 18.08 17.02 -3.85
C ALA A 3 18.35 15.53 -4.07
N THR A 4 17.93 14.69 -3.14
CA THR A 4 17.95 13.24 -3.31
C THR A 4 17.08 12.92 -4.52
N ASP A 5 17.60 12.16 -5.47
CA ASP A 5 16.82 11.71 -6.61
C ASP A 5 15.72 10.79 -6.10
N LYS A 6 14.45 11.12 -6.43
CA LYS A 6 13.30 10.35 -5.99
C LYS A 6 13.05 9.17 -6.94
N LEU A 7 12.97 7.98 -6.37
CA LEU A 7 12.50 6.80 -7.10
C LEU A 7 11.04 6.95 -7.51
N LEU A 8 10.19 7.36 -6.56
CA LEU A 8 8.77 7.62 -6.76
C LEU A 8 8.41 8.94 -6.13
N ASP A 9 7.65 9.78 -6.84
CA ASP A 9 7.13 11.05 -6.31
C ASP A 9 5.66 11.22 -6.71
N VAL A 10 4.79 11.09 -5.72
CA VAL A 10 3.34 11.25 -5.85
C VAL A 10 2.99 12.66 -5.40
N GLN A 11 2.47 13.49 -6.31
CA GLN A 11 2.26 14.91 -6.10
C GLN A 11 0.77 15.28 -6.25
N HIS A 12 0.10 15.55 -5.13
CA HIS A 12 -1.28 16.05 -5.06
C HIS A 12 -2.27 15.24 -5.92
N VAL A 13 -2.15 13.89 -5.91
CA VAL A 13 -2.98 13.05 -6.77
C VAL A 13 -4.40 12.92 -6.24
N THR A 14 -5.35 13.07 -7.18
CA THR A 14 -6.78 12.86 -6.95
C THR A 14 -7.32 11.92 -8.01
N VAL A 15 -8.14 10.96 -7.61
CA VAL A 15 -8.85 10.03 -8.51
C VAL A 15 -10.34 10.09 -8.21
N GLU A 16 -11.10 10.46 -9.23
CA GLU A 16 -12.56 10.64 -9.16
C GLU A 16 -13.26 9.63 -10.08
N PHE A 17 -14.30 8.97 -9.57
CA PHE A 17 -15.16 8.09 -10.34
C PHE A 17 -16.57 8.64 -10.41
N ARG A 18 -17.20 8.58 -11.56
CA ARG A 18 -18.63 8.86 -11.70
C ARG A 18 -19.43 7.58 -11.42
N ILE A 19 -20.28 7.63 -10.40
CA ILE A 19 -21.16 6.52 -10.03
C ILE A 19 -22.58 6.89 -10.41
N GLY A 20 -23.25 6.07 -11.21
CA GLY A 20 -24.64 6.28 -11.66
C GLY A 20 -24.74 6.58 -13.16
N GLY A 21 -25.98 6.68 -13.65
CA GLY A 21 -26.28 6.86 -15.08
C GLY A 21 -25.90 8.26 -15.62
N LEU A 22 -26.11 8.43 -16.94
CA LEU A 22 -25.84 9.68 -17.67
C LEU A 22 -26.57 10.93 -17.12
N VAL A 23 -27.61 10.74 -16.34
CA VAL A 23 -28.38 11.80 -15.69
C VAL A 23 -28.43 11.51 -14.19
N GLY A 24 -27.84 12.38 -13.36
CA GLY A 24 -27.91 12.31 -11.89
C GLY A 24 -26.83 11.49 -11.18
N GLY A 25 -25.70 11.18 -11.84
CA GLY A 25 -24.59 10.45 -11.22
C GLY A 25 -23.90 11.24 -10.12
N SER A 26 -23.51 10.56 -9.03
CA SER A 26 -22.66 11.13 -7.96
C SER A 26 -21.18 10.96 -8.28
N LEU A 27 -20.35 11.89 -7.79
CA LEU A 27 -18.89 11.82 -7.91
C LEU A 27 -18.33 11.15 -6.65
N LEU A 28 -17.59 10.06 -6.83
CA LEU A 28 -16.82 9.42 -5.76
C LEU A 28 -15.34 9.81 -5.89
N VAL A 29 -14.81 10.51 -4.91
CA VAL A 29 -13.38 10.83 -4.82
C VAL A 29 -12.68 9.71 -4.05
N ALA A 30 -12.13 8.74 -4.78
CA ALA A 30 -11.53 7.54 -4.19
C ALA A 30 -10.12 7.77 -3.62
N VAL A 31 -9.38 8.74 -4.21
CA VAL A 31 -8.10 9.27 -3.71
C VAL A 31 -8.19 10.78 -3.79
N ASN A 32 -7.83 11.49 -2.74
CA ASN A 32 -7.99 12.93 -2.64
C ASN A 32 -6.74 13.61 -2.10
N ASP A 33 -6.07 14.36 -2.97
CA ASP A 33 -4.89 15.19 -2.64
C ASP A 33 -3.79 14.42 -1.90
N VAL A 34 -3.44 13.23 -2.40
CA VAL A 34 -2.42 12.38 -1.78
C VAL A 34 -1.04 12.76 -2.31
N SER A 35 -0.09 12.96 -1.39
CA SER A 35 1.32 13.23 -1.69
C SER A 35 2.24 12.41 -0.79
N PHE A 36 3.23 11.75 -1.39
CA PHE A 36 4.36 11.10 -0.69
C PHE A 36 5.46 10.78 -1.70
N SER A 37 6.66 10.46 -1.21
CA SER A 37 7.78 10.08 -2.07
C SER A 37 8.62 8.98 -1.45
N LEU A 38 9.33 8.23 -2.32
CA LEU A 38 10.38 7.27 -1.99
C LEU A 38 11.69 7.74 -2.63
N ASP A 39 12.79 7.67 -1.89
CA ASP A 39 14.11 8.07 -2.38
C ASP A 39 14.77 6.91 -3.14
N GLU A 40 15.54 7.21 -4.19
CA GLU A 40 16.23 6.18 -4.99
C GLU A 40 17.41 5.57 -4.23
N ASP A 41 18.18 6.41 -3.54
CA ASP A 41 19.39 5.99 -2.83
C ASP A 41 19.12 5.31 -1.47
N ARG A 42 17.88 5.39 -1.00
CA ARG A 42 17.47 4.83 0.28
C ARG A 42 16.25 3.93 0.14
N PRO A 43 16.45 2.66 -0.24
CA PRO A 43 15.37 1.69 -0.30
C PRO A 43 14.64 1.58 1.04
N GLU A 44 13.32 1.67 0.99
CA GLU A 44 12.46 1.62 2.18
C GLU A 44 11.20 0.80 1.94
N ILE A 45 10.59 0.34 3.02
CA ILE A 45 9.23 -0.21 3.00
C ILE A 45 8.28 0.87 3.50
N PHE A 46 7.52 1.46 2.58
CA PHE A 46 6.46 2.41 2.88
C PHE A 46 5.12 1.69 2.91
N THR A 47 4.50 1.64 4.09
CA THR A 47 3.19 0.99 4.23
C THR A 47 2.04 1.96 4.08
N LEU A 48 1.02 1.54 3.33
CA LEU A 48 -0.29 2.17 3.28
C LEU A 48 -1.29 1.31 4.06
N ALA A 49 -1.72 1.80 5.22
CA ALA A 49 -2.67 1.11 6.09
C ALA A 49 -4.01 1.86 6.21
N GLY A 50 -5.07 1.16 6.56
CA GLY A 50 -6.40 1.74 6.77
C GLY A 50 -7.52 0.74 6.53
N GLU A 51 -8.76 1.12 6.87
CA GLU A 51 -9.95 0.30 6.67
C GLU A 51 -10.14 -0.12 5.21
N SER A 52 -10.93 -1.19 4.99
CA SER A 52 -11.42 -1.52 3.64
C SER A 52 -12.14 -0.31 3.03
N GLY A 53 -11.99 -0.12 1.73
CA GLY A 53 -12.58 1.03 1.05
C GLY A 53 -11.91 2.38 1.38
N SER A 54 -10.74 2.46 2.00
CA SER A 54 -10.07 3.75 2.25
C SER A 54 -9.39 4.38 1.02
N GLY A 55 -9.29 3.64 -0.10
CA GLY A 55 -8.68 4.11 -1.35
C GLY A 55 -7.33 3.45 -1.70
N LYS A 56 -6.81 2.54 -0.87
CA LYS A 56 -5.48 1.90 -1.05
C LYS A 56 -5.34 1.18 -2.40
N THR A 57 -6.30 0.36 -2.76
CA THR A 57 -6.29 -0.36 -4.05
C THR A 57 -6.40 0.60 -5.24
N THR A 58 -7.16 1.70 -5.12
CA THR A 58 -7.21 2.73 -6.17
C THR A 58 -5.86 3.41 -6.33
N LEU A 59 -5.19 3.73 -5.22
CA LEU A 59 -3.84 4.30 -5.24
C LEU A 59 -2.82 3.30 -5.81
N SER A 60 -2.89 2.02 -5.45
CA SER A 60 -2.05 0.95 -6.02
C SER A 60 -2.21 0.88 -7.56
N ARG A 61 -3.44 0.86 -8.06
CA ARG A 61 -3.73 0.84 -9.51
C ARG A 61 -3.23 2.09 -10.23
N LEU A 62 -3.29 3.24 -9.58
CA LEU A 62 -2.71 4.48 -10.09
C LEU A 62 -1.18 4.38 -10.22
N LEU A 63 -0.51 3.83 -9.19
CA LEU A 63 0.95 3.66 -9.18
C LEU A 63 1.42 2.62 -10.21
N LEU A 64 0.60 1.62 -10.53
CA LEU A 64 0.84 0.66 -11.61
C LEU A 64 0.46 1.19 -13.00
N ARG A 65 -0.01 2.44 -13.07
CA ARG A 65 -0.51 3.06 -14.31
C ARG A 65 -1.69 2.29 -14.95
N ASP A 66 -2.46 1.58 -14.14
CA ASP A 66 -3.74 0.99 -14.54
C ASP A 66 -4.89 2.03 -14.51
N LEU A 67 -4.66 3.13 -13.78
CA LEU A 67 -5.52 4.31 -13.73
C LEU A 67 -4.69 5.56 -14.01
N GLU A 68 -5.31 6.59 -14.57
CA GLU A 68 -4.74 7.93 -14.67
C GLU A 68 -5.33 8.84 -13.57
N PRO A 69 -4.54 9.75 -12.98
CA PRO A 69 -5.07 10.67 -11.97
C PRO A 69 -6.00 11.69 -12.64
N THR A 70 -7.07 12.09 -11.94
CA THR A 70 -7.92 13.21 -12.37
C THR A 70 -7.20 14.54 -12.18
N ARG A 71 -6.40 14.66 -11.10
CA ARG A 71 -5.55 15.80 -10.79
C ARG A 71 -4.24 15.32 -10.16
N GLY A 72 -3.22 16.18 -10.21
CA GLY A 72 -1.89 15.82 -9.72
C GLY A 72 -1.11 14.99 -10.71
N LYS A 73 0.00 14.42 -10.29
CA LYS A 73 0.88 13.58 -11.12
C LYS A 73 1.67 12.58 -10.28
N VAL A 74 2.10 11.52 -10.95
CA VAL A 74 3.00 10.50 -10.40
C VAL A 74 4.25 10.47 -11.26
N LEU A 75 5.40 10.72 -10.64
CA LEU A 75 6.69 10.62 -11.28
C LEU A 75 7.41 9.35 -10.79
N PHE A 76 7.99 8.61 -11.71
CA PHE A 76 8.90 7.50 -11.42
C PHE A 76 10.25 7.78 -12.05
N GLU A 77 11.33 7.78 -11.26
CA GLU A 77 12.67 8.24 -11.69
C GLU A 77 12.61 9.61 -12.40
N GLY A 78 11.84 10.55 -11.85
CA GLY A 78 11.65 11.90 -12.39
C GLY A 78 10.74 11.99 -13.63
N ARG A 79 10.30 10.86 -14.21
CA ARG A 79 9.43 10.83 -15.38
C ARG A 79 7.96 10.71 -14.99
N ASP A 80 7.11 11.62 -15.48
CA ASP A 80 5.67 11.55 -15.28
C ASP A 80 5.07 10.32 -16.00
N LEU A 81 4.39 9.46 -15.24
CA LEU A 81 3.77 8.22 -15.74
C LEU A 81 2.69 8.51 -16.80
N ALA A 82 2.02 9.65 -16.74
CA ALA A 82 1.03 10.05 -17.73
C ALA A 82 1.64 10.27 -19.12
N THR A 83 2.95 10.51 -19.23
CA THR A 83 3.67 10.69 -20.50
C THR A 83 4.05 9.39 -21.21
N ILE A 84 3.97 8.25 -20.52
CA ILE A 84 4.26 6.94 -21.10
C ILE A 84 3.12 6.58 -22.06
N ARG A 85 3.34 6.60 -23.36
CA ARG A 85 2.33 6.29 -24.38
C ARG A 85 2.64 5.02 -25.18
N LYS A 86 3.93 4.72 -25.36
CA LYS A 86 4.37 3.57 -26.17
C LYS A 86 4.39 2.29 -25.33
N ARG A 87 4.02 1.18 -25.96
CA ARG A 87 4.07 -0.15 -25.34
C ARG A 87 5.47 -0.52 -24.85
N SER A 88 6.51 -0.12 -25.59
CA SER A 88 7.91 -0.34 -25.20
C SER A 88 8.27 0.42 -23.91
N GLU A 89 7.87 1.69 -23.80
CA GLU A 89 8.11 2.50 -22.59
C GLU A 89 7.35 1.95 -21.39
N PHE A 90 6.10 1.51 -21.61
CA PHE A 90 5.32 0.86 -20.56
C PHE A 90 5.97 -0.46 -20.09
N LYS A 91 6.52 -1.24 -21.01
CA LYS A 91 7.27 -2.46 -20.69
C LYS A 91 8.52 -2.15 -19.85
N GLU A 92 9.28 -1.12 -20.18
CA GLU A 92 10.44 -0.69 -19.41
C GLU A 92 10.05 -0.18 -18.02
N PHE A 93 8.94 0.54 -17.91
CA PHE A 93 8.38 0.90 -16.61
C PHE A 93 8.00 -0.34 -15.79
N MET A 94 7.23 -1.27 -16.38
CA MET A 94 6.80 -2.51 -15.72
C MET A 94 7.97 -3.45 -15.40
N LYS A 95 9.12 -3.34 -16.08
CA LYS A 95 10.33 -4.05 -15.69
C LYS A 95 10.88 -3.58 -14.35
N LYS A 96 10.75 -2.28 -14.05
CA LYS A 96 11.26 -1.65 -12.83
C LYS A 96 10.24 -1.63 -11.69
N VAL A 97 8.93 -1.69 -12.01
CA VAL A 97 7.84 -1.65 -11.03
C VAL A 97 6.99 -2.91 -11.16
N GLN A 98 6.98 -3.74 -10.13
CA GLN A 98 6.30 -5.04 -10.17
C GLN A 98 5.22 -5.15 -9.10
N PRO A 99 4.02 -5.65 -9.45
CA PRO A 99 2.98 -5.94 -8.47
C PRO A 99 3.12 -7.33 -7.86
N VAL A 100 2.79 -7.44 -6.57
CA VAL A 100 2.47 -8.68 -5.87
C VAL A 100 1.05 -8.53 -5.33
N PHE A 101 0.11 -9.30 -5.87
CA PHE A 101 -1.32 -9.17 -5.56
C PHE A 101 -1.74 -9.98 -4.33
N GLN A 102 -2.85 -9.59 -3.74
CA GLN A 102 -3.48 -10.22 -2.58
C GLN A 102 -3.78 -11.70 -2.81
N ASN A 103 -4.36 -12.01 -3.97
CA ASN A 103 -4.71 -13.37 -4.35
C ASN A 103 -3.75 -13.87 -5.43
N PRO A 104 -2.79 -14.74 -5.10
CA PRO A 104 -1.85 -15.26 -6.09
C PRO A 104 -2.54 -16.10 -7.17
N PHE A 105 -3.72 -16.68 -6.88
CA PHE A 105 -4.49 -17.44 -7.88
C PHE A 105 -5.12 -16.56 -8.96
N GLU A 106 -5.32 -15.27 -8.73
CA GLU A 106 -5.72 -14.32 -9.79
C GLU A 106 -4.59 -14.03 -10.76
N THR A 107 -3.35 -14.22 -10.31
CA THR A 107 -2.14 -14.03 -11.11
C THR A 107 -1.88 -15.22 -12.04
N PHE A 108 -2.26 -16.42 -11.60
CA PHE A 108 -1.99 -17.68 -12.30
C PHE A 108 -3.28 -18.36 -12.71
N SER A 109 -3.50 -18.51 -14.02
CA SER A 109 -4.62 -19.34 -14.51
C SER A 109 -4.47 -20.77 -14.01
N PRO A 110 -5.52 -21.41 -13.46
CA PRO A 110 -5.45 -22.78 -12.98
C PRO A 110 -5.19 -23.82 -14.09
N LEU A 111 -5.39 -23.42 -15.34
CA LEU A 111 -5.21 -24.28 -16.52
C LEU A 111 -3.79 -24.25 -17.09
N ARG A 112 -2.90 -23.46 -16.50
CA ARG A 112 -1.53 -23.30 -17.01
C ARG A 112 -0.52 -23.57 -15.89
N ARG A 113 0.58 -24.24 -16.23
CA ARG A 113 1.67 -24.53 -15.29
C ARG A 113 2.34 -23.25 -14.81
N VAL A 114 2.74 -23.25 -13.56
CA VAL A 114 3.33 -22.09 -12.88
C VAL A 114 4.69 -21.72 -13.48
N ASP A 115 5.52 -22.71 -13.79
CA ASP A 115 6.83 -22.51 -14.43
C ASP A 115 6.72 -21.74 -15.75
N ALA A 116 5.68 -21.98 -16.54
CA ALA A 116 5.48 -21.28 -17.81
C ALA A 116 5.31 -19.77 -17.64
N TYR A 117 4.69 -19.30 -16.54
CA TYR A 117 4.60 -17.86 -16.24
C TYR A 117 5.95 -17.25 -15.91
N LEU A 118 6.79 -17.97 -15.17
CA LEU A 118 8.12 -17.52 -14.79
C LEU A 118 9.02 -17.40 -16.02
N PHE A 119 9.02 -18.41 -16.88
CA PHE A 119 9.78 -18.40 -18.13
C PHE A 119 9.31 -17.27 -19.07
N ASP A 120 7.99 -17.09 -19.23
CA ASP A 120 7.45 -16.00 -20.05
C ASP A 120 7.87 -14.63 -19.49
N THR A 121 7.87 -14.46 -18.17
CA THR A 121 8.32 -13.22 -17.54
C THR A 121 9.79 -12.94 -17.88
N ALA A 122 10.67 -13.93 -17.75
CA ALA A 122 12.09 -13.78 -18.06
C ALA A 122 12.31 -13.43 -19.54
N LEU A 123 11.64 -14.13 -20.45
CA LEU A 123 11.76 -13.88 -21.89
C LEU A 123 11.12 -12.55 -22.31
N ASN A 124 9.93 -12.25 -21.80
CA ASN A 124 9.22 -11.02 -22.15
C ASN A 124 9.95 -9.77 -21.68
N PHE A 125 10.56 -9.77 -20.50
CA PHE A 125 11.37 -8.64 -20.03
C PHE A 125 12.79 -8.63 -20.58
N GLY A 126 13.16 -9.63 -21.42
CA GLY A 126 14.49 -9.72 -22.02
C GLY A 126 15.60 -10.02 -21.01
N MET A 127 15.25 -10.72 -19.91
CA MET A 127 16.22 -11.14 -18.89
C MET A 127 17.04 -12.34 -19.36
N ALA A 128 16.57 -13.06 -20.37
CA ALA A 128 17.27 -14.14 -21.02
C ALA A 128 16.94 -14.19 -22.53
N PRO A 129 17.90 -14.62 -23.39
CA PRO A 129 17.69 -14.67 -24.83
C PRO A 129 16.84 -15.87 -25.28
N ASN A 130 16.77 -16.92 -24.48
CA ASN A 130 16.05 -18.16 -24.79
C ASN A 130 15.66 -18.92 -23.51
N HIS A 131 14.86 -19.96 -23.66
CA HIS A 131 14.34 -20.76 -22.57
C HIS A 131 15.44 -21.45 -21.72
N ARG A 132 16.54 -21.90 -22.34
CA ARG A 132 17.64 -22.51 -21.63
C ARG A 132 18.36 -21.53 -20.71
N ALA A 133 18.63 -20.31 -21.19
CA ALA A 133 19.23 -19.26 -20.37
C ALA A 133 18.25 -18.74 -19.30
N ALA A 134 16.95 -18.73 -19.60
CA ALA A 134 15.92 -18.31 -18.64
C ALA A 134 15.81 -19.25 -17.43
N ALA A 135 16.20 -20.53 -17.57
CA ALA A 135 16.13 -21.48 -16.46
C ALA A 135 16.97 -21.04 -15.25
N GLN A 136 18.17 -20.51 -15.48
CA GLN A 136 19.01 -19.98 -14.40
C GLN A 136 18.39 -18.74 -13.75
N VAL A 137 17.91 -17.79 -14.55
CA VAL A 137 17.26 -16.55 -14.05
C VAL A 137 16.02 -16.88 -13.20
N VAL A 138 15.25 -17.88 -13.64
CA VAL A 138 14.04 -18.32 -12.94
C VAL A 138 14.42 -19.04 -11.64
N ASP A 139 15.43 -19.94 -11.67
CA ASP A 139 15.87 -20.65 -10.47
C ASP A 139 16.47 -19.69 -9.44
N ASP A 140 17.27 -18.70 -9.86
CA ASP A 140 17.82 -17.68 -8.98
C ASP A 140 16.70 -16.86 -8.30
N ALA A 141 15.68 -16.46 -9.06
CA ALA A 141 14.53 -15.75 -8.50
C ALA A 141 13.71 -16.61 -7.52
N LEU A 142 13.57 -17.91 -7.79
CA LEU A 142 12.91 -18.84 -6.89
C LEU A 142 13.73 -19.07 -5.61
N ARG A 143 15.07 -19.18 -5.71
CA ARG A 143 15.96 -19.32 -4.54
C ARG A 143 15.86 -18.11 -3.60
N ASN A 144 15.72 -16.92 -4.13
CA ASN A 144 15.51 -15.69 -3.33
C ASN A 144 14.22 -15.74 -2.48
N VAL A 145 13.29 -16.63 -2.80
CA VAL A 145 12.05 -16.83 -2.02
C VAL A 145 12.01 -18.19 -1.31
N GLY A 146 13.15 -18.89 -1.23
CA GLY A 146 13.28 -20.19 -0.56
C GLY A 146 12.60 -21.34 -1.31
N LEU A 147 12.55 -21.27 -2.64
CA LEU A 147 12.06 -22.33 -3.53
C LEU A 147 13.15 -22.68 -4.58
N SER A 148 12.94 -23.74 -5.32
CA SER A 148 13.76 -24.12 -6.48
C SER A 148 12.90 -24.34 -7.73
N LEU A 149 13.54 -24.26 -8.91
CA LEU A 149 12.85 -24.55 -10.16
C LEU A 149 12.41 -26.04 -10.22
N GLU A 150 13.14 -26.94 -9.60
CA GLU A 150 12.77 -28.36 -9.54
C GLU A 150 11.46 -28.58 -8.79
N GLU A 151 11.25 -27.87 -7.64
CA GLU A 151 10.04 -27.96 -6.84
C GLU A 151 8.80 -27.39 -7.53
N VAL A 152 8.99 -26.38 -8.38
CA VAL A 152 7.88 -25.65 -9.03
C VAL A 152 7.61 -26.16 -10.46
N SER A 153 8.61 -26.76 -11.10
CA SER A 153 8.52 -27.22 -12.50
C SER A 153 7.38 -28.20 -12.72
N LYS A 154 6.65 -28.01 -13.81
CA LYS A 154 5.52 -28.83 -14.26
C LYS A 154 4.30 -28.81 -13.33
N ARG A 155 4.30 -28.05 -12.24
CA ARG A 155 3.14 -27.94 -11.34
C ARG A 155 2.16 -26.86 -11.80
N TYR A 156 0.89 -27.11 -11.48
CA TYR A 156 -0.20 -26.17 -11.62
C TYR A 156 -0.41 -25.39 -10.29
N PRO A 157 -1.06 -24.21 -10.30
CA PRO A 157 -1.28 -23.42 -9.09
C PRO A 157 -1.96 -24.20 -7.95
N HIS A 158 -2.91 -25.07 -8.27
CA HIS A 158 -3.64 -25.88 -7.29
C HIS A 158 -2.83 -27.05 -6.69
N GLU A 159 -1.64 -27.33 -7.23
CA GLU A 159 -0.70 -28.35 -6.71
C GLU A 159 0.34 -27.75 -5.75
N LEU A 160 0.27 -26.43 -5.51
CA LEU A 160 1.12 -25.69 -4.57
C LEU A 160 0.30 -25.26 -3.35
N SER A 161 0.94 -25.19 -2.19
CA SER A 161 0.33 -24.56 -1.02
C SER A 161 0.14 -23.05 -1.24
N GLY A 162 -0.77 -22.42 -0.48
CA GLY A 162 -0.98 -20.98 -0.57
C GLY A 162 0.30 -20.18 -0.36
N GLY A 163 1.14 -20.57 0.62
CA GLY A 163 2.44 -19.94 0.86
C GLY A 163 3.44 -20.16 -0.27
N GLN A 164 3.49 -21.36 -0.87
CA GLN A 164 4.32 -21.61 -2.05
C GLN A 164 3.86 -20.78 -3.25
N THR A 165 2.56 -20.73 -3.51
CA THR A 165 2.00 -19.92 -4.61
C THR A 165 2.30 -18.44 -4.43
N GLN A 166 2.21 -17.92 -3.19
CA GLN A 166 2.58 -16.54 -2.89
C GLN A 166 4.07 -16.28 -3.10
N ARG A 167 4.95 -17.16 -2.62
CA ARG A 167 6.41 -17.05 -2.87
C ARG A 167 6.73 -17.10 -4.36
N VAL A 168 6.06 -17.94 -5.14
CA VAL A 168 6.21 -17.95 -6.60
C VAL A 168 5.72 -16.64 -7.23
N SER A 169 4.66 -16.02 -6.71
CA SER A 169 4.22 -14.71 -7.17
C SER A 169 5.28 -13.62 -6.90
N VAL A 170 5.93 -13.66 -5.74
CA VAL A 170 7.05 -12.77 -5.42
C VAL A 170 8.25 -13.08 -6.32
N ALA A 171 8.63 -14.36 -6.50
CA ALA A 171 9.72 -14.75 -7.39
C ALA A 171 9.50 -14.25 -8.82
N ARG A 172 8.27 -14.34 -9.34
CA ARG A 172 7.91 -13.78 -10.65
C ARG A 172 8.20 -12.27 -10.74
N ALA A 173 7.87 -11.52 -9.70
CA ALA A 173 8.17 -10.08 -9.64
C ALA A 173 9.70 -9.84 -9.65
N LEU A 174 10.47 -10.67 -8.96
CA LEU A 174 11.94 -10.54 -8.87
C LEU A 174 12.68 -10.86 -10.16
N ILE A 175 12.12 -11.67 -11.06
CA ILE A 175 12.74 -12.02 -12.36
C ILE A 175 13.19 -10.79 -13.13
N SER A 176 12.41 -9.70 -13.09
CA SER A 176 12.74 -8.47 -13.80
C SER A 176 13.77 -7.59 -13.09
N GLN A 177 14.22 -7.95 -11.88
CA GLN A 177 15.10 -7.15 -11.01
C GLN A 177 14.51 -5.75 -10.77
N PRO A 178 13.33 -5.65 -10.17
CA PRO A 178 12.61 -4.39 -10.01
C PRO A 178 13.30 -3.45 -9.02
N LYS A 179 13.09 -2.15 -9.17
CA LYS A 179 13.44 -1.14 -8.17
C LYS A 179 12.34 -0.92 -7.14
N LEU A 180 11.09 -1.21 -7.54
CA LEU A 180 9.90 -1.00 -6.70
C LEU A 180 8.95 -2.20 -6.81
N ILE A 181 8.52 -2.72 -5.67
CA ILE A 181 7.44 -3.70 -5.57
C ILE A 181 6.21 -3.04 -4.93
N LEU A 182 5.04 -3.20 -5.57
CA LEU A 182 3.76 -2.90 -4.95
C LEU A 182 3.14 -4.20 -4.44
N ALA A 183 3.15 -4.40 -3.13
CA ALA A 183 2.61 -5.57 -2.47
C ALA A 183 1.23 -5.25 -1.88
N ASP A 184 0.17 -5.66 -2.57
CA ASP A 184 -1.22 -5.41 -2.13
C ASP A 184 -1.72 -6.61 -1.33
N GLU A 185 -1.81 -6.45 0.00
CA GLU A 185 -2.22 -7.46 0.99
C GLU A 185 -1.54 -8.84 0.81
N PRO A 186 -0.22 -8.90 0.66
CA PRO A 186 0.48 -10.10 0.17
C PRO A 186 0.45 -11.30 1.13
N VAL A 187 -0.08 -11.12 2.35
CA VAL A 187 -0.15 -12.20 3.37
C VAL A 187 -1.59 -12.52 3.81
N SER A 188 -2.61 -11.88 3.23
CA SER A 188 -4.00 -12.04 3.66
C SER A 188 -4.56 -13.46 3.41
N MET A 189 -4.09 -14.12 2.33
CA MET A 189 -4.51 -15.48 1.93
C MET A 189 -3.53 -16.57 2.39
N VAL A 190 -2.60 -16.22 3.29
CA VAL A 190 -1.55 -17.13 3.76
C VAL A 190 -1.80 -17.50 5.22
N ASP A 191 -1.60 -18.77 5.55
CA ASP A 191 -1.72 -19.28 6.91
C ASP A 191 -0.83 -18.50 7.89
N ALA A 192 -1.31 -18.30 9.11
CA ALA A 192 -0.63 -17.50 10.12
C ALA A 192 0.83 -17.92 10.38
N SER A 193 1.12 -19.24 10.31
CA SER A 193 2.47 -19.79 10.49
C SER A 193 3.44 -19.39 9.37
N LEU A 194 2.95 -19.20 8.14
CA LEU A 194 3.77 -18.85 6.98
C LEU A 194 3.78 -17.32 6.71
N ARG A 195 2.89 -16.58 7.35
CA ARG A 195 2.76 -15.13 7.15
C ARG A 195 4.07 -14.39 7.43
N MET A 196 4.70 -14.69 8.57
CA MET A 196 5.94 -14.04 8.97
C MET A 196 7.12 -14.35 8.05
N GLU A 197 7.13 -15.52 7.42
CA GLU A 197 8.17 -15.86 6.44
C GLU A 197 8.09 -14.96 5.19
N ILE A 198 6.86 -14.68 4.70
CA ILE A 198 6.66 -13.78 3.56
C ILE A 198 6.94 -12.33 3.95
N VAL A 199 6.58 -11.92 5.16
CA VAL A 199 6.89 -10.58 5.67
C VAL A 199 8.41 -10.38 5.76
N ASN A 200 9.15 -11.36 6.30
CA ASN A 200 10.60 -11.32 6.37
C ASN A 200 11.25 -11.27 4.98
N LEU A 201 10.69 -11.99 4.01
CA LEU A 201 11.17 -11.95 2.63
C LEU A 201 11.17 -10.51 2.07
N PHE A 202 10.12 -9.71 2.30
CA PHE A 202 10.12 -8.31 1.86
C PHE A 202 11.19 -7.46 2.56
N ARG A 203 11.51 -7.75 3.83
CA ARG A 203 12.62 -7.08 4.52
C ARG A 203 13.97 -7.44 3.91
N GLU A 204 14.20 -8.73 3.61
CA GLU A 204 15.42 -9.19 2.93
C GLU A 204 15.55 -8.54 1.55
N LEU A 205 14.47 -8.40 0.78
CA LEU A 205 14.48 -7.72 -0.52
C LEU A 205 14.89 -6.25 -0.39
N ARG A 206 14.42 -5.53 0.64
CA ARG A 206 14.85 -4.17 0.91
C ARG A 206 16.33 -4.11 1.33
N ASP A 207 16.71 -4.96 2.28
CA ASP A 207 18.02 -4.87 2.94
C ASP A 207 19.16 -5.35 2.03
N GLU A 208 18.95 -6.47 1.32
CA GLU A 208 19.98 -7.13 0.53
C GLU A 208 19.93 -6.76 -0.95
N GLN A 209 18.72 -6.72 -1.54
CA GLN A 209 18.56 -6.47 -2.97
C GLN A 209 18.28 -5.00 -3.31
N LYS A 210 18.14 -4.15 -2.28
CA LYS A 210 17.90 -2.69 -2.43
C LYS A 210 16.61 -2.37 -3.19
N VAL A 211 15.58 -3.20 -3.02
CA VAL A 211 14.26 -3.00 -3.61
C VAL A 211 13.39 -2.20 -2.64
N SER A 212 12.85 -1.08 -3.07
CA SER A 212 11.81 -0.36 -2.31
C SER A 212 10.48 -1.09 -2.42
N VAL A 213 9.67 -1.05 -1.35
CA VAL A 213 8.37 -1.72 -1.31
C VAL A 213 7.29 -0.75 -0.85
N ILE A 214 6.20 -0.64 -1.63
CA ILE A 214 4.94 -0.11 -1.12
C ILE A 214 4.12 -1.30 -0.64
N TYR A 215 3.93 -1.39 0.67
CA TYR A 215 3.23 -2.48 1.32
C TYR A 215 1.83 -2.04 1.72
N ILE A 216 0.80 -2.64 1.13
CA ILE A 216 -0.59 -2.29 1.42
C ILE A 216 -1.16 -3.37 2.34
N THR A 217 -1.72 -2.94 3.49
CA THR A 217 -2.32 -3.87 4.45
C THR A 217 -3.40 -3.19 5.30
N HIS A 218 -4.28 -3.99 5.87
CA HIS A 218 -5.17 -3.57 6.97
C HIS A 218 -4.66 -4.09 8.34
N ASP A 219 -3.62 -4.92 8.37
CA ASP A 219 -3.02 -5.49 9.57
C ASP A 219 -1.90 -4.57 10.09
N LEU A 220 -2.19 -3.82 11.16
CA LEU A 220 -1.23 -2.90 11.77
C LEU A 220 -0.07 -3.61 12.48
N ALA A 221 -0.24 -4.87 12.89
CA ALA A 221 0.84 -5.62 13.55
C ALA A 221 1.93 -5.97 12.53
N THR A 222 1.55 -6.48 11.35
CA THR A 222 2.50 -6.71 10.26
C THR A 222 3.08 -5.40 9.73
N ALA A 223 2.27 -4.34 9.63
CA ALA A 223 2.74 -3.00 9.24
C ALA A 223 3.83 -2.49 10.19
N TYR A 224 3.62 -2.57 11.49
CA TYR A 224 4.60 -2.15 12.51
C TYR A 224 5.92 -2.92 12.41
N TYR A 225 5.84 -4.22 12.15
CA TYR A 225 7.01 -5.08 12.09
C TYR A 225 7.89 -4.84 10.86
N ILE A 226 7.26 -4.57 9.70
CA ILE A 226 7.99 -4.55 8.42
C ILE A 226 8.42 -3.15 7.97
N SER A 227 7.66 -2.11 8.34
CA SER A 227 7.75 -0.80 7.69
C SER A 227 8.83 0.10 8.27
N ASP A 228 9.41 0.92 7.41
CA ASP A 228 10.22 2.07 7.83
C ASP A 228 9.31 3.28 8.06
N ARG A 229 8.36 3.50 7.13
CA ARG A 229 7.37 4.57 7.19
C ARG A 229 5.97 4.05 6.89
N ILE A 230 4.97 4.75 7.41
CA ILE A 230 3.56 4.38 7.22
C ILE A 230 2.72 5.61 6.86
N GLY A 231 1.74 5.42 5.99
CA GLY A 231 0.66 6.34 5.73
C GLY A 231 -0.69 5.70 6.08
N ILE A 232 -1.45 6.34 6.95
CA ILE A 232 -2.79 5.89 7.35
C ILE A 232 -3.82 6.53 6.42
N MET A 233 -4.53 5.69 5.66
CA MET A 233 -5.54 6.14 4.70
C MET A 233 -6.96 6.04 5.26
N LEU A 234 -7.73 7.12 5.08
CA LEU A 234 -9.16 7.19 5.38
C LEU A 234 -9.91 7.90 4.25
N ARG A 235 -10.85 7.22 3.61
CA ARG A 235 -11.77 7.79 2.59
C ARG A 235 -11.06 8.69 1.56
N GLY A 236 -9.97 8.17 1.02
CA GLY A 236 -9.18 8.82 -0.02
C GLY A 236 -8.05 9.71 0.46
N PHE A 237 -7.97 10.06 1.74
CA PHE A 237 -6.90 10.88 2.29
C PHE A 237 -5.85 10.06 3.03
N ILE A 238 -4.59 10.52 3.02
CA ILE A 238 -3.62 10.14 4.04
C ILE A 238 -3.83 11.10 5.22
N VAL A 239 -4.30 10.57 6.35
CA VAL A 239 -4.64 11.37 7.53
C VAL A 239 -3.50 11.50 8.52
N GLU A 240 -2.55 10.56 8.49
CA GLU A 240 -1.31 10.62 9.27
C GLU A 240 -0.24 9.83 8.52
N SER A 241 0.99 10.36 8.43
CA SER A 241 2.12 9.65 7.84
C SER A 241 3.45 10.06 8.49
N GLY A 242 4.38 9.10 8.54
CA GLY A 242 5.71 9.30 9.12
C GLY A 242 6.41 7.99 9.44
N PRO A 243 7.50 8.02 10.24
CA PRO A 243 8.14 6.81 10.74
C PRO A 243 7.13 5.92 11.46
N VAL A 244 7.17 4.61 11.18
CA VAL A 244 6.15 3.67 11.68
C VAL A 244 6.06 3.66 13.21
N GLU A 245 7.20 3.74 13.89
CA GLU A 245 7.26 3.80 15.35
C GLU A 245 6.55 5.03 15.90
N ASP A 246 6.78 6.21 15.30
CA ASP A 246 6.14 7.44 15.75
C ASP A 246 4.62 7.39 15.55
N VAL A 247 4.16 6.91 14.39
CA VAL A 247 2.74 6.89 14.03
C VAL A 247 1.97 5.84 14.83
N LEU A 248 2.51 4.62 14.99
CA LEU A 248 1.76 3.53 15.64
C LEU A 248 1.97 3.46 17.16
N VAL A 249 3.12 3.92 17.69
CA VAL A 249 3.31 3.92 19.15
C VAL A 249 2.54 5.08 19.80
N ARG A 250 2.63 6.28 19.21
CA ARG A 250 1.99 7.49 19.74
C ARG A 250 1.20 8.21 18.64
N PRO A 251 0.08 7.64 18.18
CA PRO A 251 -0.72 8.23 17.11
C PRO A 251 -1.27 9.60 17.48
N PHE A 252 -1.28 10.53 16.52
CA PHE A 252 -1.85 11.86 16.69
C PHE A 252 -3.29 11.92 16.18
N HIS A 253 -3.54 11.44 14.96
CA HIS A 253 -4.88 11.51 14.42
C HIS A 253 -5.85 10.59 15.17
N PRO A 254 -7.06 11.07 15.59
CA PRO A 254 -8.03 10.25 16.33
C PRO A 254 -8.43 8.95 15.61
N TYR A 255 -8.43 8.92 14.29
CA TYR A 255 -8.67 7.71 13.51
C TYR A 255 -7.53 6.69 13.66
N THR A 256 -6.27 7.14 13.65
CA THR A 256 -5.11 6.26 13.88
C THR A 256 -5.14 5.65 15.26
N LYS A 257 -5.57 6.41 16.28
CA LYS A 257 -5.80 5.89 17.65
C LYS A 257 -6.84 4.79 17.65
N LEU A 258 -7.99 5.03 17.00
CA LEU A 258 -9.07 4.03 16.90
C LEU A 258 -8.60 2.76 16.17
N LEU A 259 -7.87 2.89 15.06
CA LEU A 259 -7.32 1.73 14.34
C LEU A 259 -6.37 0.92 15.22
N LYS A 260 -5.48 1.58 15.97
CA LYS A 260 -4.57 0.91 16.90
C LYS A 260 -5.33 0.16 18.00
N GLU A 261 -6.32 0.79 18.61
CA GLU A 261 -7.16 0.19 19.65
C GLU A 261 -8.01 -0.98 19.13
N SER A 262 -8.25 -1.04 17.83
CA SER A 262 -8.99 -2.13 17.18
C SER A 262 -8.15 -3.39 16.95
N VAL A 263 -6.82 -3.33 17.15
CA VAL A 263 -5.94 -4.50 17.13
C VAL A 263 -6.05 -5.22 18.48
N PRO A 264 -6.51 -6.48 18.53
CA PRO A 264 -6.63 -7.20 19.79
C PRO A 264 -5.24 -7.39 20.43
N GLU A 265 -5.01 -6.77 21.57
CA GLU A 265 -3.92 -7.20 22.45
C GLU A 265 -4.31 -8.56 23.07
N PRO A 266 -3.38 -9.51 23.19
CA PRO A 266 -3.66 -10.84 23.76
C PRO A 266 -3.83 -10.80 25.30
N ALA A 267 -4.67 -9.88 25.80
CA ALA A 267 -5.00 -9.79 27.23
C ALA A 267 -6.44 -10.26 27.49
N PRO A 268 -6.66 -11.33 28.29
CA PRO A 268 -7.97 -11.96 28.46
C PRO A 268 -9.03 -11.14 29.21
N LYS A 269 -8.69 -9.95 29.75
CA LYS A 269 -9.54 -9.26 30.74
C LYS A 269 -10.53 -8.23 30.20
N GLU A 270 -10.52 -7.92 28.91
CA GLU A 270 -11.30 -6.78 28.36
C GLU A 270 -12.27 -7.13 27.23
N ARG A 271 -12.69 -8.40 27.08
CA ARG A 271 -13.63 -8.83 26.03
C ARG A 271 -14.96 -8.06 26.00
N GLU A 272 -15.48 -7.65 27.17
CA GLU A 272 -16.78 -6.98 27.25
C GLU A 272 -16.72 -5.48 26.93
N THR A 273 -15.61 -4.83 27.22
CA THR A 273 -15.36 -3.41 26.87
C THR A 273 -15.05 -3.26 25.40
N TRP A 274 -14.33 -4.21 24.81
CA TRP A 274 -13.94 -4.24 23.41
C TRP A 274 -15.15 -4.36 22.46
N ALA A 275 -16.12 -5.21 22.79
CA ALA A 275 -17.34 -5.39 21.97
C ALA A 275 -18.22 -4.13 21.90
N LYS A 276 -18.10 -3.20 22.85
CA LYS A 276 -18.87 -1.95 22.88
C LYS A 276 -18.22 -0.78 22.11
N SER A 277 -16.92 -0.86 21.85
CA SER A 277 -16.17 0.21 21.15
C SER A 277 -16.19 0.08 19.63
N ILE A 278 -16.49 -1.10 19.08
CA ILE A 278 -16.49 -1.33 17.62
C ILE A 278 -17.90 -1.15 17.07
N THR A 279 -18.29 0.08 16.81
CA THR A 279 -19.41 0.35 15.92
C THR A 279 -18.87 0.54 14.50
N LEU A 280 -18.43 -0.54 13.87
CA LEU A 280 -18.15 -0.62 12.43
C LEU A 280 -19.50 -0.78 11.73
N GLY A 281 -20.20 0.30 11.47
CA GLY A 281 -21.47 0.29 10.77
C GLY A 281 -21.34 0.82 9.35
N THR A 282 -22.26 0.39 8.48
CA THR A 282 -22.61 0.75 7.09
C THR A 282 -22.53 2.26 6.71
N THR A 283 -21.52 2.96 7.18
CA THR A 283 -21.33 4.41 7.13
C THR A 283 -20.50 4.85 5.91
N GLU A 284 -19.98 3.89 5.14
CA GLU A 284 -18.92 4.13 4.16
C GLU A 284 -19.29 5.15 3.08
N VAL A 285 -20.43 4.98 2.42
CA VAL A 285 -20.83 5.88 1.31
C VAL A 285 -21.12 7.30 1.81
N LYS A 286 -21.70 7.43 3.00
CA LYS A 286 -21.99 8.74 3.62
C LYS A 286 -20.73 9.47 4.05
N GLU A 287 -19.67 8.76 4.46
CA GLU A 287 -18.40 9.36 4.86
C GLU A 287 -17.62 9.90 3.66
N TYR A 288 -17.63 9.21 2.51
CA TYR A 288 -17.00 9.72 1.30
C TYR A 288 -17.58 11.05 0.81
N GLY A 289 -18.90 11.19 0.85
CA GLY A 289 -19.59 12.42 0.46
C GLY A 289 -19.56 13.54 1.49
N ARG A 290 -18.98 13.33 2.67
CA ARG A 290 -18.95 14.33 3.74
C ARG A 290 -18.03 15.49 3.36
N VAL A 291 -18.52 16.71 3.60
CA VAL A 291 -17.70 17.93 3.60
C VAL A 291 -16.89 17.97 4.88
N GLY A 292 -15.66 18.46 4.81
CA GLY A 292 -14.75 18.51 5.95
C GLY A 292 -14.13 17.15 6.30
N CYS A 293 -13.63 17.01 7.51
CA CYS A 293 -12.94 15.84 7.98
C CYS A 293 -13.78 14.56 7.84
N LYS A 294 -13.27 13.58 7.12
CA LYS A 294 -13.99 12.31 6.86
C LYS A 294 -14.27 11.52 8.13
N PHE A 295 -13.46 11.72 9.17
CA PHE A 295 -13.64 11.09 10.47
C PHE A 295 -14.59 11.85 11.42
N ALA A 296 -15.02 13.04 11.08
CA ALA A 296 -15.83 13.92 11.97
C ALA A 296 -17.07 13.24 12.58
N GLY A 297 -17.66 12.24 11.92
CA GLY A 297 -18.83 11.51 12.43
C GLY A 297 -18.53 10.50 13.55
N ARG A 298 -17.26 10.08 13.67
CA ARG A 298 -16.80 9.12 14.67
C ARG A 298 -15.76 9.71 15.64
N CYS A 299 -15.33 10.95 15.40
CA CYS A 299 -14.27 11.59 16.16
C CYS A 299 -14.77 12.04 17.54
N PRO A 300 -14.16 11.55 18.64
CA PRO A 300 -14.53 12.00 19.99
C PRO A 300 -14.12 13.45 20.27
N GLN A 301 -13.22 14.02 19.48
CA GLN A 301 -12.68 15.38 19.59
C GLN A 301 -13.12 16.25 18.40
N VAL A 302 -14.31 15.99 17.83
CA VAL A 302 -14.82 16.73 16.68
C VAL A 302 -15.10 18.20 17.08
N MET A 303 -14.67 19.12 16.21
CA MET A 303 -14.95 20.55 16.28
C MET A 303 -15.88 20.96 15.13
N ASP A 304 -16.55 22.11 15.23
CA ASP A 304 -17.48 22.58 14.19
C ASP A 304 -16.79 22.72 12.83
N ILE A 305 -15.59 23.29 12.81
CA ILE A 305 -14.78 23.43 11.59
C ILE A 305 -14.50 22.08 10.91
N CYS A 306 -14.42 20.98 11.67
CA CYS A 306 -14.22 19.64 11.09
C CYS A 306 -15.39 19.19 10.20
N ARG A 307 -16.55 19.85 10.29
CA ARG A 307 -17.75 19.53 9.52
C ARG A 307 -17.91 20.41 8.28
N GLU A 308 -17.10 21.47 8.18
CA GLU A 308 -17.24 22.52 7.16
C GLU A 308 -16.13 22.47 6.12
N VAL A 309 -14.88 22.22 6.54
CA VAL A 309 -13.70 22.31 5.67
C VAL A 309 -12.80 21.10 5.91
N ASP A 310 -12.15 20.61 4.84
CA ASP A 310 -11.15 19.55 4.94
C ASP A 310 -9.93 20.05 5.75
N PRO A 311 -9.42 19.28 6.73
CA PRO A 311 -8.25 19.68 7.50
C PRO A 311 -7.02 19.84 6.60
N PRO A 312 -6.17 20.85 6.87
CA PRO A 312 -4.89 20.99 6.16
C PRO A 312 -3.88 19.92 6.61
N ASP A 313 -2.85 19.72 5.81
CA ASP A 313 -1.68 18.95 6.21
C ASP A 313 -0.84 19.78 7.17
N VAL A 314 -0.61 19.25 8.37
CA VAL A 314 0.18 19.89 9.41
C VAL A 314 1.40 19.03 9.71
N GLN A 315 2.60 19.63 9.64
CA GLN A 315 3.82 18.95 10.04
C GLN A 315 3.95 19.02 11.57
N VAL A 316 3.92 17.87 12.23
CA VAL A 316 4.10 17.76 13.68
C VAL A 316 5.23 16.78 13.95
N GLU A 317 6.31 17.26 14.54
CA GLU A 317 7.55 16.49 14.71
C GLU A 317 8.06 15.93 13.35
N ARG A 318 8.20 14.61 13.22
CA ARG A 318 8.62 13.93 11.96
C ARG A 318 7.43 13.38 11.16
N ARG A 319 6.22 13.86 11.41
CA ARG A 319 4.96 13.32 10.87
C ARG A 319 4.13 14.40 10.20
N MET A 320 3.43 14.03 9.15
CA MET A 320 2.32 14.80 8.60
C MET A 320 1.02 14.31 9.24
N VAL A 321 0.20 15.23 9.71
CA VAL A 321 -1.12 14.97 10.31
C VAL A 321 -2.17 15.88 9.69
N LYS A 322 -3.22 15.29 9.13
CA LYS A 322 -4.35 16.02 8.53
C LYS A 322 -5.48 16.17 9.58
N CYS A 323 -5.28 17.08 10.55
CA CYS A 323 -6.21 17.25 11.67
C CYS A 323 -6.13 18.66 12.27
N TYR A 324 -7.29 19.27 12.51
CA TYR A 324 -7.40 20.61 13.14
C TYR A 324 -6.91 20.67 14.58
N LEU A 325 -6.81 19.56 15.29
CA LEU A 325 -6.24 19.52 16.66
C LEU A 325 -4.78 20.00 16.71
N TYR A 326 -4.09 20.01 15.56
CA TYR A 326 -2.67 20.36 15.45
C TYR A 326 -2.44 21.64 14.64
N THR A 327 -3.47 22.42 14.36
CA THR A 327 -3.38 23.74 13.75
C THR A 327 -3.42 24.82 14.82
N GLU A 328 -3.03 26.05 14.48
CA GLU A 328 -3.16 27.22 15.39
C GLU A 328 -4.58 27.45 15.90
N HIS A 329 -5.60 26.91 15.23
CA HIS A 329 -6.99 26.95 15.71
C HIS A 329 -7.21 26.11 16.97
N ALA A 330 -6.45 25.04 17.18
CA ALA A 330 -6.52 24.22 18.39
C ALA A 330 -5.97 24.94 19.61
N GLU A 331 -4.94 25.78 19.44
CA GLU A 331 -4.36 26.58 20.53
C GLU A 331 -5.35 27.64 21.07
N ARG A 332 -6.30 28.11 20.24
CA ARG A 332 -7.32 29.09 20.64
C ARG A 332 -8.53 28.47 21.34
N LEU A 333 -8.75 27.17 21.17
CA LEU A 333 -9.94 26.45 21.69
C LEU A 333 -9.66 25.63 22.95
N SER A 334 -8.41 25.48 23.37
CA SER A 334 -8.00 24.71 24.55
C SER A 334 -7.07 25.52 25.47
N PRO A 335 -7.54 26.56 26.17
CA PRO A 335 -6.76 27.15 27.26
C PRO A 335 -6.94 26.26 28.52
N GLY A 336 -6.22 25.18 28.67
CA GLY A 336 -6.20 24.52 29.95
C GLY A 336 -5.92 23.02 30.12
N GLU A 337 -5.62 22.27 29.08
CA GLU A 337 -5.24 20.84 29.26
C GLU A 337 -3.98 20.47 28.47
N GLN A 338 -2.87 21.00 28.95
CA GLN A 338 -1.53 20.49 28.65
C GLN A 338 -0.86 20.16 29.98
N THR A 339 -1.07 18.96 30.48
CA THR A 339 -0.15 18.31 31.43
C THR A 339 -0.15 16.79 31.17
#